data_0bbbc67ce240310cd046d0c6c95130f8
#
_entry.id   0bbbc67ce240310cd046d0c6c95130f8
#
_cell.length_a   1.000
_cell.length_b   1.000
_cell.length_c   1.000
_cell.angle_alpha   90.00
_cell.angle_beta   90.00
_cell.angle_gamma   90.00
#
_symmetry.space_group_name_H-M   'P 1'
#
loop_
_entity.id
_entity.type
_entity.pdbx_description
1 polymer ?
#
loop_
_entity_poly.entity_id
_entity_poly.type
_entity_poly.pdbx_seq_one_letter_code
_entity_poly.pdbx_strand_id
1 'polypeptide(L)'
;MISRDQINELSKRLAIDEFTVIREYLQVVFLSILYNTNESQKIYFKGGTAIRLLLKSERFSEDLDFTAELTTRELDKVTAEIVKKMGLVVPGITIKRTRETNASYTAILSYQPDGEKYPLTIHLDFSLREKPETSKEDVLETDFPVAPQPVIRHMDWTEVLSEKIRAFLYRSKGRDIYDLWFMLSKGIDLDWNMINRKTKLYDIKTSFDDVLKRVDEFDDKKIKEDLGKFLPAHDRGLVVWLKDMTRKQLVARQSFIITMSENLDYTKVLLESEDLKTTKITNIKRRDENSLAVKMVATSGVEATAYIRARSRNGVRELGVIVSNASKLGDLSYDEFINHEFWTH
;
A
#
# COMPACT_ATOMS: atom_id res chain seq x y z
N MET A 1 2.15 -1.32 -30.67
CA MET A 1 2.52 -0.12 -29.89
C MET A 1 1.42 0.92 -30.03
N ILE A 2 1.16 1.75 -29.01
CA ILE A 2 0.21 2.87 -29.13
C ILE A 2 0.72 3.87 -30.17
N SER A 3 -0.22 4.54 -30.85
CA SER A 3 0.12 5.54 -31.86
C SER A 3 0.61 6.86 -31.24
N ARG A 4 1.30 7.67 -32.02
CA ARG A 4 1.76 8.99 -31.60
C ARG A 4 0.60 9.91 -31.22
N ASP A 5 -0.53 9.82 -31.92
CA ASP A 5 -1.72 10.59 -31.62
C ASP A 5 -2.32 10.19 -30.26
N GLN A 6 -2.37 8.89 -29.95
CA GLN A 6 -2.82 8.39 -28.64
C GLN A 6 -1.89 8.85 -27.51
N ILE A 7 -0.57 8.84 -27.73
CA ILE A 7 0.40 9.34 -26.74
C ILE A 7 0.15 10.81 -26.45
N ASN A 8 -0.04 11.62 -27.50
CA ASN A 8 -0.26 13.06 -27.41
C ASN A 8 -1.59 13.39 -26.70
N GLU A 9 -2.66 12.64 -27.00
CA GLU A 9 -3.96 12.77 -26.32
C GLU A 9 -3.85 12.42 -24.84
N LEU A 10 -3.21 11.30 -24.50
CA LEU A 10 -2.99 10.89 -23.10
C LEU A 10 -2.12 11.89 -22.34
N SER A 11 -1.04 12.39 -22.95
CA SER A 11 -0.16 13.40 -22.37
C SER A 11 -0.92 14.67 -21.99
N LYS A 12 -1.78 15.15 -22.91
CA LYS A 12 -2.64 16.34 -22.64
C LYS A 12 -3.66 16.08 -21.53
N ARG A 13 -4.35 14.93 -21.58
CA ARG A 13 -5.38 14.57 -20.61
C ARG A 13 -4.81 14.38 -19.21
N LEU A 14 -3.66 13.70 -19.12
CA LEU A 14 -2.99 13.41 -17.85
C LEU A 14 -2.08 14.57 -17.37
N ALA A 15 -1.93 15.63 -18.20
CA ALA A 15 -1.07 16.79 -17.92
C ALA A 15 0.37 16.40 -17.51
N ILE A 16 0.93 15.38 -18.20
CA ILE A 16 2.28 14.85 -18.01
C ILE A 16 3.00 14.71 -19.37
N ASP A 17 4.31 14.66 -19.37
CA ASP A 17 5.09 14.53 -20.60
C ASP A 17 4.90 13.18 -21.32
N GLU A 18 5.07 13.18 -22.64
CA GLU A 18 4.90 12.00 -23.50
C GLU A 18 5.83 10.84 -23.10
N PHE A 19 7.03 11.15 -22.63
CA PHE A 19 8.00 10.14 -22.23
C PHE A 19 7.51 9.34 -21.00
N THR A 20 6.86 10.03 -20.07
CA THR A 20 6.21 9.39 -18.91
C THR A 20 5.01 8.55 -19.34
N VAL A 21 4.21 8.99 -20.32
CA VAL A 21 3.10 8.20 -20.88
C VAL A 21 3.60 6.92 -21.53
N ILE A 22 4.66 7.02 -22.35
CA ILE A 22 5.27 5.84 -23.00
C ILE A 22 5.80 4.87 -21.94
N ARG A 23 6.44 5.37 -20.89
CA ARG A 23 6.94 4.54 -19.78
C ARG A 23 5.80 3.76 -19.11
N GLU A 24 4.72 4.42 -18.75
CA GLU A 24 3.56 3.76 -18.13
C GLU A 24 2.92 2.72 -19.07
N TYR A 25 2.83 3.02 -20.35
CA TYR A 25 2.40 2.04 -21.36
C TYR A 25 3.28 0.78 -21.36
N LEU A 26 4.60 0.93 -21.39
CA LEU A 26 5.53 -0.19 -21.38
C LEU A 26 5.45 -1.00 -20.07
N GLN A 27 5.24 -0.33 -18.95
CA GLN A 27 5.00 -0.99 -17.66
C GLN A 27 3.72 -1.83 -17.69
N VAL A 28 2.64 -1.30 -18.24
CA VAL A 28 1.36 -2.02 -18.37
C VAL A 28 1.49 -3.21 -19.33
N VAL A 29 2.18 -3.06 -20.44
CA VAL A 29 2.45 -4.17 -21.38
C VAL A 29 3.28 -5.27 -20.71
N PHE A 30 4.33 -4.89 -19.98
CA PHE A 30 5.15 -5.84 -19.22
C PHE A 30 4.31 -6.62 -18.19
N LEU A 31 3.52 -5.92 -17.40
CA LEU A 31 2.65 -6.53 -16.37
C LEU A 31 1.59 -7.45 -17.01
N SER A 32 0.99 -7.02 -18.14
CA SER A 32 0.02 -7.84 -18.87
C SER A 32 0.62 -9.17 -19.32
N ILE A 33 1.84 -9.15 -19.84
CA ILE A 33 2.51 -10.37 -20.30
C ILE A 33 2.97 -11.22 -19.10
N LEU A 34 3.54 -10.59 -18.06
CA LEU A 34 3.99 -11.27 -16.85
C LEU A 34 2.83 -12.05 -16.18
N TYR A 35 1.70 -11.37 -15.94
CA TYR A 35 0.58 -11.98 -15.22
C TYR A 35 -0.27 -12.95 -16.09
N ASN A 36 0.14 -13.17 -17.34
CA ASN A 36 -0.32 -14.28 -18.20
C ASN A 36 0.68 -15.46 -18.23
N THR A 37 1.70 -15.49 -17.36
CA THR A 37 2.61 -16.63 -17.21
C THR A 37 2.25 -17.46 -15.96
N ASN A 38 2.65 -18.73 -15.93
CA ASN A 38 2.44 -19.59 -14.77
C ASN A 38 3.27 -19.13 -13.57
N GLU A 39 4.46 -18.59 -13.82
CA GLU A 39 5.39 -18.08 -12.81
C GLU A 39 4.83 -16.88 -12.03
N SER A 40 3.88 -16.15 -12.61
CA SER A 40 3.23 -15.00 -11.96
C SER A 40 2.56 -15.34 -10.64
N GLN A 41 2.19 -16.62 -10.44
CA GLN A 41 1.64 -17.12 -9.18
C GLN A 41 2.61 -16.98 -7.98
N LYS A 42 3.91 -16.80 -8.26
CA LYS A 42 4.97 -16.61 -7.27
C LYS A 42 5.60 -15.22 -7.33
N ILE A 43 4.97 -14.26 -8.02
CA ILE A 43 5.46 -12.89 -8.18
C ILE A 43 4.39 -11.93 -7.70
N TYR A 44 4.75 -11.08 -6.75
CA TYR A 44 3.85 -10.15 -6.07
C TYR A 44 4.26 -8.71 -6.36
N PHE A 45 3.43 -8.01 -7.10
CA PHE A 45 3.66 -6.61 -7.46
C PHE A 45 3.55 -5.69 -6.25
N LYS A 46 4.41 -4.69 -6.16
CA LYS A 46 4.46 -3.72 -5.06
C LYS A 46 5.08 -2.40 -5.51
N GLY A 47 5.38 -1.55 -4.55
CA GLY A 47 6.12 -0.31 -4.81
C GLY A 47 5.26 0.83 -5.34
N GLY A 48 5.94 1.87 -5.86
CA GLY A 48 5.28 3.10 -6.31
C GLY A 48 4.39 2.91 -7.52
N THR A 49 4.80 2.05 -8.44
CA THR A 49 4.02 1.77 -9.66
C THR A 49 2.77 0.93 -9.36
N ALA A 50 2.82 0.03 -8.37
CA ALA A 50 1.63 -0.66 -7.90
C ALA A 50 0.60 0.31 -7.30
N ILE A 51 1.06 1.28 -6.48
CA ILE A 51 0.21 2.35 -5.93
C ILE A 51 -0.39 3.20 -7.07
N ARG A 52 0.41 3.53 -8.08
CA ARG A 52 -0.06 4.27 -9.26
C ARG A 52 -1.14 3.52 -10.02
N LEU A 53 -0.87 2.29 -10.41
CA LEU A 53 -1.70 1.55 -11.36
C LEU A 53 -2.94 0.92 -10.72
N LEU A 54 -2.83 0.39 -9.50
CA LEU A 54 -3.92 -0.36 -8.85
C LEU A 54 -4.73 0.51 -7.87
N LEU A 55 -4.08 1.42 -7.10
CA LEU A 55 -4.80 2.37 -6.23
C LEU A 55 -5.15 3.69 -6.92
N LYS A 56 -4.76 3.86 -8.20
CA LYS A 56 -5.04 5.07 -9.00
C LYS A 56 -4.47 6.34 -8.38
N SER A 57 -3.20 6.28 -7.96
CA SER A 57 -2.45 7.48 -7.52
C SER A 57 -2.13 8.38 -8.71
N GLU A 58 -2.22 9.71 -8.50
CA GLU A 58 -1.85 10.67 -9.55
C GLU A 58 -0.33 10.76 -9.77
N ARG A 59 0.48 10.30 -8.81
CA ARG A 59 1.94 10.29 -8.94
C ARG A 59 2.41 9.16 -9.86
N PHE A 60 3.03 9.53 -10.95
CA PHE A 60 3.70 8.57 -11.86
C PHE A 60 4.93 7.93 -11.19
N SER A 61 5.33 6.77 -11.68
CA SER A 61 6.47 6.01 -11.16
C SER A 61 7.30 5.41 -12.30
N GLU A 62 8.60 5.20 -12.06
CA GLU A 62 9.54 4.79 -13.11
C GLU A 62 9.85 3.30 -13.10
N ASP A 63 9.86 2.68 -11.91
CA ASP A 63 10.35 1.33 -11.68
C ASP A 63 9.20 0.33 -11.53
N LEU A 64 9.46 -0.95 -11.72
CA LEU A 64 8.56 -2.05 -11.40
C LEU A 64 9.18 -2.88 -10.28
N ASP A 65 8.58 -2.81 -9.10
CA ASP A 65 9.02 -3.48 -7.89
C ASP A 65 8.18 -4.74 -7.63
N PHE A 66 8.84 -5.83 -7.27
CA PHE A 66 8.21 -7.10 -6.96
C PHE A 66 8.83 -7.76 -5.73
N THR A 67 8.08 -8.62 -5.08
CA THR A 67 8.61 -9.71 -4.26
C THR A 67 8.38 -11.01 -5.05
N ALA A 68 9.35 -11.93 -5.06
CA ALA A 68 9.24 -13.17 -5.80
C ALA A 68 9.73 -14.37 -5.01
N GLU A 69 9.02 -15.51 -5.17
CA GLU A 69 9.38 -16.83 -4.65
C GLU A 69 10.00 -17.72 -5.73
N LEU A 70 10.86 -17.12 -6.54
CA LEU A 70 11.56 -17.73 -7.65
C LEU A 70 13.06 -17.60 -7.46
N THR A 71 13.82 -18.49 -8.07
CA THR A 71 15.27 -18.35 -8.18
C THR A 71 15.63 -17.29 -9.21
N THR A 72 16.83 -16.74 -9.12
CA THR A 72 17.34 -15.78 -10.12
C THR A 72 17.38 -16.36 -11.53
N ARG A 73 17.66 -17.67 -11.66
CA ARG A 73 17.65 -18.38 -12.95
C ARG A 73 16.23 -18.49 -13.55
N GLU A 74 15.22 -18.70 -12.72
CA GLU A 74 13.82 -18.69 -13.17
C GLU A 74 13.41 -17.28 -13.61
N LEU A 75 13.80 -16.25 -12.86
CA LEU A 75 13.55 -14.86 -13.22
C LEU A 75 14.24 -14.45 -14.53
N ASP A 76 15.47 -14.90 -14.79
CA ASP A 76 16.12 -14.70 -16.09
C ASP A 76 15.30 -15.28 -17.24
N LYS A 77 14.78 -16.49 -17.10
CA LYS A 77 13.95 -17.13 -18.13
C LYS A 77 12.64 -16.38 -18.35
N VAL A 78 11.94 -16.06 -17.25
CA VAL A 78 10.66 -15.37 -17.29
C VAL A 78 10.80 -13.98 -17.93
N THR A 79 11.77 -13.19 -17.49
CA THR A 79 11.99 -11.83 -18.02
C THR A 79 12.41 -11.86 -19.48
N ALA A 80 13.25 -12.82 -19.90
CA ALA A 80 13.63 -13.00 -21.31
C ALA A 80 12.42 -13.37 -22.17
N GLU A 81 11.55 -14.27 -21.69
CA GLU A 81 10.32 -14.64 -22.42
C GLU A 81 9.36 -13.46 -22.54
N ILE A 82 9.17 -12.68 -21.46
CA ILE A 82 8.33 -11.48 -21.47
C ILE A 82 8.83 -10.50 -22.54
N VAL A 83 10.12 -10.20 -22.55
CA VAL A 83 10.69 -9.25 -23.50
C VAL A 83 10.59 -9.74 -24.95
N LYS A 84 10.76 -11.04 -25.17
CA LYS A 84 10.52 -11.64 -26.49
C LYS A 84 9.06 -11.40 -26.95
N LYS A 85 8.08 -11.61 -26.05
CA LYS A 85 6.65 -11.33 -26.36
C LYS A 85 6.39 -9.84 -26.52
N MET A 86 7.00 -8.99 -25.66
CA MET A 86 6.91 -7.53 -25.82
C MET A 86 7.43 -7.05 -27.17
N GLY A 87 8.49 -7.65 -27.70
CA GLY A 87 9.07 -7.32 -29.00
C GLY A 87 8.09 -7.45 -30.17
N LEU A 88 7.03 -8.26 -30.03
CA LEU A 88 5.96 -8.37 -31.05
C LEU A 88 5.05 -7.13 -31.07
N VAL A 89 4.94 -6.41 -29.95
CA VAL A 89 4.08 -5.23 -29.78
C VAL A 89 4.90 -3.94 -29.77
N VAL A 90 6.12 -4.01 -29.23
CA VAL A 90 7.07 -2.91 -29.07
C VAL A 90 8.41 -3.32 -29.70
N PRO A 91 8.57 -3.18 -31.01
CA PRO A 91 9.84 -3.51 -31.67
C PRO A 91 11.02 -2.72 -31.09
N GLY A 92 12.15 -3.36 -30.90
CA GLY A 92 13.37 -2.75 -30.38
C GLY A 92 13.45 -2.69 -28.83
N ILE A 93 12.45 -3.21 -28.11
CA ILE A 93 12.54 -3.37 -26.65
C ILE A 93 13.63 -4.38 -26.29
N THR A 94 14.46 -4.06 -25.31
CA THR A 94 15.56 -4.91 -24.84
C THR A 94 15.56 -5.02 -23.32
N ILE A 95 16.19 -6.06 -22.79
CA ILE A 95 16.41 -6.23 -21.35
C ILE A 95 17.87 -6.56 -21.08
N LYS A 96 18.40 -6.00 -20.00
CA LYS A 96 19.73 -6.32 -19.50
C LYS A 96 19.67 -6.55 -17.99
N ARG A 97 20.07 -7.74 -17.54
CA ARG A 97 20.29 -8.00 -16.13
C ARG A 97 21.44 -7.13 -15.62
N THR A 98 21.26 -6.46 -14.50
CA THR A 98 22.25 -5.54 -13.92
C THR A 98 22.87 -6.05 -12.63
N ARG A 99 22.08 -6.79 -11.83
CA ARG A 99 22.55 -7.31 -10.54
C ARG A 99 21.82 -8.61 -10.20
N GLU A 100 22.57 -9.50 -9.59
CA GLU A 100 22.09 -10.77 -9.04
C GLU A 100 22.74 -11.01 -7.68
N THR A 101 21.93 -11.31 -6.66
CA THR A 101 22.36 -11.76 -5.35
C THR A 101 21.36 -12.80 -4.86
N ASN A 102 21.69 -13.53 -3.79
CA ASN A 102 20.73 -14.45 -3.16
C ASN A 102 19.47 -13.74 -2.62
N ALA A 103 19.52 -12.40 -2.50
CA ALA A 103 18.45 -11.60 -1.89
C ALA A 103 17.70 -10.71 -2.91
N SER A 104 18.20 -10.58 -4.14
CA SER A 104 17.58 -9.71 -5.15
C SER A 104 18.02 -10.06 -6.58
N TYR A 105 17.11 -9.84 -7.51
CA TYR A 105 17.37 -9.85 -8.95
C TYR A 105 16.94 -8.49 -9.50
N THR A 106 17.83 -7.81 -10.26
CA THR A 106 17.52 -6.55 -10.92
C THR A 106 17.88 -6.58 -12.40
N ALA A 107 17.01 -6.00 -13.21
CA ALA A 107 17.22 -5.85 -14.65
C ALA A 107 16.75 -4.47 -15.12
N ILE A 108 17.22 -4.03 -16.27
CA ILE A 108 16.78 -2.81 -16.94
C ILE A 108 16.13 -3.18 -18.25
N LEU A 109 14.87 -2.83 -18.39
CA LEU A 109 14.14 -2.80 -19.63
C LEU A 109 14.44 -1.49 -20.35
N SER A 110 14.82 -1.54 -21.63
CA SER A 110 15.19 -0.35 -22.41
C SER A 110 14.45 -0.31 -23.72
N TYR A 111 13.95 0.86 -24.06
CA TYR A 111 13.29 1.15 -25.32
C TYR A 111 13.75 2.52 -25.85
N GLN A 112 14.03 2.62 -27.15
CA GLN A 112 14.40 3.87 -27.79
C GLN A 112 13.20 4.42 -28.57
N PRO A 113 12.48 5.44 -28.03
CA PRO A 113 11.42 6.09 -28.79
C PRO A 113 11.99 6.84 -30.03
N ASP A 114 11.23 6.86 -31.13
CA ASP A 114 11.61 7.59 -32.33
C ASP A 114 11.75 9.09 -32.05
N GLY A 115 12.87 9.65 -32.47
CA GLY A 115 13.18 11.07 -32.28
C GLY A 115 13.77 11.45 -30.93
N GLU A 116 13.82 10.53 -29.97
CA GLU A 116 14.43 10.77 -28.66
C GLU A 116 15.95 10.51 -28.70
N LYS A 117 16.72 11.33 -27.97
CA LYS A 117 18.19 11.20 -27.89
C LYS A 117 18.60 10.06 -26.93
N TYR A 118 17.83 9.80 -25.90
CA TYR A 118 18.15 8.83 -24.87
C TYR A 118 17.10 7.74 -24.79
N PRO A 119 17.50 6.49 -24.49
CA PRO A 119 16.55 5.41 -24.30
C PRO A 119 15.72 5.64 -23.04
N LEU A 120 14.47 5.27 -23.11
CA LEU A 120 13.59 5.11 -21.95
C LEU A 120 14.00 3.83 -21.22
N THR A 121 14.19 3.92 -19.91
CA THR A 121 14.56 2.78 -19.08
C THR A 121 13.53 2.56 -17.98
N ILE A 122 13.25 1.29 -17.66
CA ILE A 122 12.43 0.84 -16.55
C ILE A 122 13.27 -0.16 -15.76
N HIS A 123 13.47 0.13 -14.48
CA HIS A 123 14.12 -0.81 -13.58
C HIS A 123 13.11 -1.86 -13.12
N LEU A 124 13.50 -3.11 -13.24
CA LEU A 124 12.77 -4.25 -12.70
C LEU A 124 13.52 -4.72 -11.46
N ASP A 125 12.86 -4.64 -10.30
CA ASP A 125 13.47 -5.00 -9.02
C ASP A 125 12.67 -6.11 -8.32
N PHE A 126 13.26 -7.30 -8.23
CA PHE A 126 12.66 -8.47 -7.57
C PHE A 126 13.37 -8.73 -6.25
N SER A 127 12.69 -8.48 -5.15
CA SER A 127 13.16 -8.87 -3.81
C SER A 127 12.91 -10.37 -3.59
N LEU A 128 13.97 -11.09 -3.18
CA LEU A 128 13.95 -12.52 -2.86
C LEU A 128 14.17 -12.77 -1.36
N ARG A 129 14.11 -11.70 -0.54
CA ARG A 129 14.47 -11.76 0.89
C ARG A 129 13.39 -12.39 1.74
N GLU A 130 12.15 -12.13 1.40
CA GLU A 130 10.98 -12.52 2.20
C GLU A 130 9.78 -12.76 1.29
N LYS A 131 8.89 -13.62 1.74
CA LYS A 131 7.56 -13.75 1.14
C LYS A 131 6.67 -12.64 1.66
N PRO A 132 5.68 -12.17 0.89
CA PRO A 132 4.64 -11.32 1.46
C PRO A 132 3.85 -12.11 2.52
N GLU A 133 3.48 -11.44 3.62
CA GLU A 133 2.64 -12.06 4.66
C GLU A 133 1.24 -12.34 4.11
N THR A 134 0.75 -11.41 3.28
CA THR A 134 -0.55 -11.51 2.61
C THR A 134 -0.48 -10.93 1.19
N SER A 135 -1.31 -11.48 0.30
CA SER A 135 -1.41 -11.02 -1.08
C SER A 135 -2.87 -10.92 -1.51
N LYS A 136 -3.12 -10.07 -2.51
CA LYS A 136 -4.41 -9.89 -3.16
C LYS A 136 -4.26 -9.94 -4.67
N GLU A 137 -5.39 -9.99 -5.35
CA GLU A 137 -5.48 -9.95 -6.80
C GLU A 137 -6.49 -8.87 -7.20
N ASP A 138 -6.03 -7.92 -8.02
CA ASP A 138 -6.86 -6.83 -8.54
C ASP A 138 -6.74 -6.78 -10.08
N VAL A 139 -7.81 -6.37 -10.74
CA VAL A 139 -7.79 -6.12 -12.18
C VAL A 139 -7.05 -4.82 -12.45
N LEU A 140 -6.06 -4.86 -13.32
CA LEU A 140 -5.39 -3.65 -13.80
C LEU A 140 -6.24 -2.98 -14.88
N GLU A 141 -7.10 -2.07 -14.46
CA GLU A 141 -7.82 -1.17 -15.36
C GLU A 141 -6.87 -0.14 -15.96
N THR A 142 -6.90 0.02 -17.28
CA THR A 142 -6.02 0.93 -18.00
C THR A 142 -6.70 1.51 -19.24
N ASP A 143 -6.31 2.73 -19.60
CA ASP A 143 -6.69 3.39 -20.86
C ASP A 143 -5.80 2.96 -22.04
N PHE A 144 -4.73 2.25 -21.79
CA PHE A 144 -3.87 1.71 -22.83
C PHE A 144 -4.55 0.53 -23.55
N PRO A 145 -4.27 0.33 -24.86
CA PRO A 145 -4.88 -0.74 -25.66
C PRO A 145 -4.23 -2.10 -25.32
N VAL A 146 -4.49 -2.57 -24.13
CA VAL A 146 -4.07 -3.89 -23.63
C VAL A 146 -5.32 -4.73 -23.35
N ALA A 147 -5.43 -5.87 -24.03
CA ALA A 147 -6.57 -6.77 -23.89
C ALA A 147 -6.09 -8.24 -23.88
N PRO A 148 -6.65 -9.07 -22.99
CA PRO A 148 -7.53 -8.71 -21.86
C PRO A 148 -6.81 -7.87 -20.81
N GLN A 149 -7.58 -7.16 -19.96
CA GLN A 149 -7.01 -6.49 -18.80
C GLN A 149 -6.46 -7.55 -17.82
N PRO A 150 -5.19 -7.44 -17.40
CA PRO A 150 -4.59 -8.47 -16.58
C PRO A 150 -5.09 -8.42 -15.13
N VAL A 151 -5.21 -9.59 -14.52
CA VAL A 151 -5.38 -9.74 -13.06
C VAL A 151 -4.00 -9.78 -12.44
N ILE A 152 -3.70 -8.79 -11.61
CA ILE A 152 -2.38 -8.59 -11.00
C ILE A 152 -2.39 -9.13 -9.57
N ARG A 153 -1.51 -10.08 -9.29
CA ARG A 153 -1.20 -10.48 -7.92
C ARG A 153 -0.26 -9.47 -7.30
N HIS A 154 -0.65 -8.91 -6.17
CA HIS A 154 0.14 -7.90 -5.48
C HIS A 154 0.21 -8.15 -3.97
N MET A 155 1.20 -7.55 -3.32
CA MET A 155 1.31 -7.51 -1.87
C MET A 155 0.12 -6.75 -1.27
N ASP A 156 -0.43 -7.20 -0.14
CA ASP A 156 -1.52 -6.48 0.55
C ASP A 156 -1.11 -5.04 0.87
N TRP A 157 -2.07 -4.12 0.77
CA TRP A 157 -1.79 -2.69 0.90
C TRP A 157 -1.30 -2.28 2.29
N THR A 158 -1.74 -2.95 3.35
CA THR A 158 -1.23 -2.75 4.72
C THR A 158 0.25 -3.11 4.80
N GLU A 159 0.66 -4.17 4.11
CA GLU A 159 2.06 -4.58 4.03
C GLU A 159 2.88 -3.61 3.17
N VAL A 160 2.35 -3.16 2.01
CA VAL A 160 2.99 -2.13 1.17
C VAL A 160 3.16 -0.84 1.95
N LEU A 161 2.16 -0.40 2.74
CA LEU A 161 2.25 0.78 3.60
C LEU A 161 3.35 0.62 4.66
N SER A 162 3.46 -0.56 5.27
CA SER A 162 4.51 -0.86 6.25
C SER A 162 5.91 -0.77 5.62
N GLU A 163 6.09 -1.26 4.39
CA GLU A 163 7.35 -1.10 3.64
C GLU A 163 7.61 0.37 3.26
N LYS A 164 6.58 1.16 2.95
CA LYS A 164 6.70 2.60 2.68
C LYS A 164 7.13 3.39 3.91
N ILE A 165 6.58 3.08 5.09
CA ILE A 165 7.01 3.68 6.36
C ILE A 165 8.48 3.36 6.62
N ARG A 166 8.88 2.09 6.47
CA ARG A 166 10.29 1.69 6.58
C ARG A 166 11.17 2.51 5.64
N ALA A 167 10.81 2.60 4.35
CA ALA A 167 11.56 3.34 3.36
C ALA A 167 11.63 4.84 3.70
N PHE A 168 10.54 5.43 4.16
CA PHE A 168 10.46 6.84 4.59
C PHE A 168 11.36 7.15 5.78
N LEU A 169 11.49 6.23 6.73
CA LEU A 169 12.39 6.38 7.88
C LEU A 169 13.86 6.22 7.50
N TYR A 170 14.16 5.31 6.57
CA TYR A 170 15.53 4.97 6.22
C TYR A 170 16.16 5.94 5.19
N ARG A 171 15.37 6.41 4.23
CA ARG A 171 15.85 7.28 3.14
C ARG A 171 15.05 8.59 3.06
N SER A 172 15.64 9.59 2.40
CA SER A 172 15.01 10.92 2.26
C SER A 172 14.61 11.19 0.81
N LYS A 173 13.56 10.50 0.33
CA LYS A 173 12.98 10.76 -1.00
C LYS A 173 11.59 11.38 -0.86
N GLY A 174 11.36 12.53 -1.50
CA GLY A 174 10.08 13.26 -1.43
C GLY A 174 8.87 12.43 -1.88
N ARG A 175 9.08 11.45 -2.78
CA ARG A 175 8.03 10.51 -3.19
C ARG A 175 7.55 9.58 -2.08
N ASP A 176 8.38 9.30 -1.05
CA ASP A 176 7.96 8.40 0.04
C ASP A 176 6.92 9.05 0.95
N ILE A 177 7.02 10.38 1.21
CA ILE A 177 6.00 11.09 1.97
C ILE A 177 4.69 11.22 1.19
N TYR A 178 4.76 11.37 -0.14
CA TYR A 178 3.57 11.37 -0.99
C TYR A 178 2.85 10.02 -0.95
N ASP A 179 3.58 8.92 -1.12
CA ASP A 179 3.02 7.57 -1.09
C ASP A 179 2.39 7.28 0.28
N LEU A 180 3.06 7.69 1.38
CA LEU A 180 2.54 7.58 2.73
C LEU A 180 1.21 8.35 2.89
N TRP A 181 1.20 9.64 2.53
CA TRP A 181 -0.02 10.46 2.58
C TRP A 181 -1.15 9.86 1.76
N PHE A 182 -0.86 9.46 0.51
CA PHE A 182 -1.86 8.93 -0.41
C PHE A 182 -2.49 7.62 0.13
N MET A 183 -1.67 6.68 0.57
CA MET A 183 -2.16 5.41 1.11
C MET A 183 -2.98 5.63 2.39
N LEU A 184 -2.56 6.54 3.27
CA LEU A 184 -3.34 6.95 4.43
C LEU A 184 -4.68 7.59 4.02
N SER A 185 -4.71 8.45 3.00
CA SER A 185 -5.94 9.08 2.51
C SER A 185 -6.93 8.07 1.91
N LYS A 186 -6.42 6.92 1.40
CA LYS A 186 -7.24 5.80 0.93
C LYS A 186 -7.77 4.89 2.06
N GLY A 187 -7.52 5.26 3.31
CA GLY A 187 -8.02 4.48 4.45
C GLY A 187 -7.22 3.20 4.76
N ILE A 188 -6.03 3.02 4.16
CA ILE A 188 -5.20 1.85 4.43
C ILE A 188 -4.71 1.88 5.88
N ASP A 189 -4.87 0.76 6.58
CA ASP A 189 -4.59 0.67 8.00
C ASP A 189 -3.09 0.65 8.33
N LEU A 190 -2.75 1.28 9.47
CA LEU A 190 -1.43 1.21 10.08
C LEU A 190 -1.37 -0.01 11.01
N ASP A 191 -0.77 -1.09 10.55
CA ASP A 191 -0.47 -2.25 11.41
C ASP A 191 0.92 -2.09 12.02
N TRP A 192 0.97 -1.62 13.27
CA TRP A 192 2.22 -1.41 13.99
C TRP A 192 3.00 -2.70 14.24
N ASN A 193 2.33 -3.84 14.35
CA ASN A 193 3.02 -5.12 14.48
C ASN A 193 3.75 -5.46 13.17
N MET A 194 3.09 -5.27 12.03
CA MET A 194 3.69 -5.47 10.72
C MET A 194 4.82 -4.45 10.46
N ILE A 195 4.60 -3.16 10.75
CA ILE A 195 5.62 -2.12 10.62
C ILE A 195 6.86 -2.50 11.42
N ASN A 196 6.71 -2.92 12.68
CA ASN A 196 7.82 -3.32 13.53
C ASN A 196 8.54 -4.58 13.01
N ARG A 197 7.82 -5.56 12.45
CA ARG A 197 8.46 -6.72 11.81
C ARG A 197 9.28 -6.29 10.59
N LYS A 198 8.71 -5.44 9.72
CA LYS A 198 9.40 -4.96 8.50
C LYS A 198 10.60 -4.04 8.80
N THR A 199 10.54 -3.23 9.85
CA THR A 199 11.65 -2.36 10.26
C THR A 199 12.75 -3.14 10.98
N LYS A 200 12.40 -4.16 11.76
CA LYS A 200 13.35 -5.02 12.45
C LYS A 200 14.31 -5.76 11.50
N LEU A 201 13.86 -6.10 10.29
CA LEU A 201 14.72 -6.69 9.25
C LEU A 201 15.91 -5.80 8.84
N TYR A 202 15.89 -4.52 9.24
CA TYR A 202 16.91 -3.51 8.96
C TYR A 202 17.47 -2.89 10.24
N ASP A 203 17.29 -3.57 11.40
CA ASP A 203 17.72 -3.09 12.73
C ASP A 203 17.15 -1.71 13.13
N ILE A 204 15.98 -1.35 12.58
CA ILE A 204 15.30 -0.10 12.90
C ILE A 204 14.24 -0.36 13.96
N LYS A 205 14.38 0.29 15.14
CA LYS A 205 13.27 0.42 16.10
C LYS A 205 12.43 1.61 15.68
N THR A 206 11.13 1.42 15.63
CA THR A 206 10.20 2.44 15.13
C THR A 206 9.01 2.58 16.05
N SER A 207 8.68 3.82 16.38
CA SER A 207 7.47 4.23 17.06
C SER A 207 6.63 5.15 16.16
N PHE A 208 5.41 5.41 16.56
CA PHE A 208 4.57 6.40 15.91
C PHE A 208 5.22 7.78 15.91
N ASP A 209 5.82 8.17 17.04
CA ASP A 209 6.47 9.47 17.21
C ASP A 209 7.68 9.64 16.30
N ASP A 210 8.42 8.55 16.00
CA ASP A 210 9.53 8.59 15.04
C ASP A 210 9.04 8.91 13.62
N VAL A 211 7.90 8.32 13.20
CA VAL A 211 7.30 8.61 11.89
C VAL A 211 6.81 10.05 11.85
N LEU A 212 6.13 10.52 12.91
CA LEU A 212 5.61 11.89 12.99
C LEU A 212 6.75 12.91 12.97
N LYS A 213 7.77 12.70 13.80
CA LYS A 213 8.99 13.52 13.82
C LYS A 213 9.65 13.57 12.45
N ARG A 214 9.74 12.42 11.77
CA ARG A 214 10.31 12.35 10.42
C ARG A 214 9.52 13.16 9.40
N VAL A 215 8.17 13.19 9.49
CA VAL A 215 7.32 14.06 8.67
C VAL A 215 7.63 15.53 8.94
N ASP A 216 7.69 15.93 10.22
CA ASP A 216 7.93 17.32 10.62
C ASP A 216 9.33 17.83 10.19
N GLU A 217 10.33 16.98 10.25
CA GLU A 217 11.73 17.29 9.87
C GLU A 217 12.02 17.11 8.37
N PHE A 218 11.06 16.64 7.56
CA PHE A 218 11.31 16.39 6.15
C PHE A 218 11.54 17.70 5.39
N ASP A 219 12.54 17.72 4.52
CA ASP A 219 12.92 18.90 3.74
C ASP A 219 11.91 19.16 2.59
N ASP A 220 11.20 20.29 2.66
CA ASP A 220 10.21 20.71 1.65
C ASP A 220 10.83 20.90 0.26
N LYS A 221 12.10 21.29 0.19
CA LYS A 221 12.82 21.42 -1.08
C LYS A 221 12.97 20.08 -1.76
N LYS A 222 13.33 19.04 -1.00
CA LYS A 222 13.42 17.66 -1.52
C LYS A 222 12.05 17.14 -1.98
N ILE A 223 10.97 17.45 -1.27
CA ILE A 223 9.63 17.06 -1.70
C ILE A 223 9.35 17.64 -3.09
N LYS A 224 9.61 18.94 -3.27
CA LYS A 224 9.37 19.64 -4.54
C LYS A 224 10.24 19.11 -5.68
N GLU A 225 11.52 18.88 -5.44
CA GLU A 225 12.49 18.39 -6.43
C GLU A 225 12.14 16.96 -6.87
N ASP A 226 11.84 16.08 -5.92
CA ASP A 226 11.58 14.66 -6.18
C ASP A 226 10.21 14.40 -6.82
N LEU A 227 9.19 15.24 -6.51
CA LEU A 227 7.82 15.03 -7.00
C LEU A 227 7.50 15.80 -8.27
N GLY A 228 8.17 16.93 -8.53
CA GLY A 228 7.77 17.87 -9.59
C GLY A 228 7.67 17.25 -10.98
N LYS A 229 8.50 16.26 -11.29
CA LYS A 229 8.48 15.54 -12.56
C LYS A 229 7.51 14.36 -12.63
N PHE A 230 7.01 13.91 -11.47
CA PHE A 230 6.13 12.73 -11.36
C PHE A 230 4.67 13.08 -11.12
N LEU A 231 4.37 14.35 -10.83
CA LEU A 231 3.00 14.81 -10.66
C LEU A 231 2.50 15.51 -11.93
N PRO A 232 1.23 15.29 -12.30
CA PRO A 232 0.54 16.12 -13.28
C PRO A 232 0.71 17.60 -12.97
N ALA A 233 0.73 18.45 -14.00
CA ALA A 233 0.99 19.88 -13.82
C ALA A 233 0.02 20.55 -12.84
N HIS A 234 -1.25 20.13 -12.83
CA HIS A 234 -2.28 20.67 -11.95
C HIS A 234 -2.13 20.25 -10.48
N ASP A 235 -1.44 19.12 -10.19
CA ASP A 235 -1.26 18.60 -8.84
C ASP A 235 0.04 19.05 -8.16
N ARG A 236 0.92 19.73 -8.89
CA ARG A 236 2.22 20.19 -8.34
C ARG A 236 2.08 21.14 -7.17
N GLY A 237 0.96 21.87 -7.08
CA GLY A 237 0.65 22.71 -5.93
C GLY A 237 0.42 21.97 -4.61
N LEU A 238 0.06 20.67 -4.66
CA LEU A 238 -0.15 19.80 -3.51
C LEU A 238 1.10 19.68 -2.62
N VAL A 239 2.28 19.77 -3.24
CA VAL A 239 3.58 19.61 -2.57
C VAL A 239 3.74 20.52 -1.35
N VAL A 240 3.21 21.74 -1.41
CA VAL A 240 3.28 22.71 -0.31
C VAL A 240 2.52 22.26 0.94
N TRP A 241 1.45 21.50 0.78
CA TRP A 241 0.57 21.04 1.86
C TRP A 241 0.84 19.61 2.31
N LEU A 242 1.72 18.90 1.62
CA LEU A 242 1.89 17.45 1.77
C LEU A 242 2.31 17.05 3.19
N LYS A 243 3.22 17.78 3.83
CA LYS A 243 3.64 17.55 5.21
C LYS A 243 2.47 17.70 6.18
N ASP A 244 1.76 18.83 6.09
CA ASP A 244 0.62 19.12 6.96
C ASP A 244 -0.48 18.07 6.79
N MET A 245 -0.78 17.69 5.55
CA MET A 245 -1.80 16.69 5.26
C MET A 245 -1.38 15.31 5.79
N THR A 246 -0.12 14.91 5.61
CA THR A 246 0.40 13.64 6.13
C THR A 246 0.35 13.62 7.66
N ARG A 247 0.81 14.71 8.29
CA ARG A 247 0.76 14.90 9.74
C ARG A 247 -0.66 14.78 10.29
N LYS A 248 -1.62 15.48 9.67
CA LYS A 248 -3.05 15.43 10.07
C LYS A 248 -3.61 14.01 9.98
N GLN A 249 -3.29 13.28 8.90
CA GLN A 249 -3.73 11.89 8.73
C GLN A 249 -3.14 10.97 9.80
N LEU A 250 -1.86 11.11 10.12
CA LEU A 250 -1.21 10.34 11.18
C LEU A 250 -1.80 10.65 12.56
N VAL A 251 -1.91 11.93 12.92
CA VAL A 251 -2.45 12.36 14.21
C VAL A 251 -3.90 11.92 14.39
N ALA A 252 -4.73 12.02 13.35
CA ALA A 252 -6.10 11.54 13.40
C ALA A 252 -6.18 10.03 13.70
N ARG A 253 -5.25 9.24 13.15
CA ARG A 253 -5.18 7.79 13.43
C ARG A 253 -4.63 7.50 14.82
N GLN A 254 -3.65 8.26 15.31
CA GLN A 254 -3.15 8.15 16.68
C GLN A 254 -4.24 8.48 17.68
N SER A 255 -4.95 9.60 17.50
CA SER A 255 -6.05 9.99 18.37
C SER A 255 -7.14 8.91 18.43
N PHE A 256 -7.42 8.26 17.30
CA PHE A 256 -8.33 7.12 17.25
C PHE A 256 -7.81 5.94 18.06
N ILE A 257 -6.52 5.58 17.92
CA ILE A 257 -5.89 4.49 18.69
C ILE A 257 -5.85 4.80 20.18
N ILE A 258 -5.48 6.02 20.58
CA ILE A 258 -5.45 6.46 21.99
C ILE A 258 -6.86 6.42 22.59
N THR A 259 -7.84 7.00 21.90
CA THR A 259 -9.24 6.97 22.35
C THR A 259 -9.76 5.54 22.48
N MET A 260 -9.32 4.65 21.58
CA MET A 260 -9.66 3.22 21.65
C MET A 260 -8.92 2.50 22.78
N SER A 261 -7.67 2.83 23.08
CA SER A 261 -6.93 2.23 24.19
C SER A 261 -7.49 2.67 25.55
N GLU A 262 -7.89 3.92 25.70
CA GLU A 262 -8.59 4.41 26.93
C GLU A 262 -9.92 3.70 27.15
N ASN A 263 -10.67 3.45 26.07
CA ASN A 263 -11.92 2.69 26.15
C ASN A 263 -11.71 1.18 26.32
N LEU A 264 -10.57 0.65 25.85
CA LEU A 264 -10.15 -0.72 26.16
C LEU A 264 -9.88 -0.90 27.64
N ASP A 265 -9.28 0.09 28.31
CA ASP A 265 -9.08 0.07 29.76
C ASP A 265 -10.42 0.19 30.51
N TYR A 266 -11.35 1.02 30.02
CA TYR A 266 -12.71 1.08 30.54
C TYR A 266 -13.47 -0.23 30.31
N THR A 267 -13.30 -0.86 29.17
CA THR A 267 -13.88 -2.18 28.86
C THR A 267 -13.29 -3.28 29.74
N LYS A 268 -11.99 -3.22 30.07
CA LYS A 268 -11.37 -4.11 31.08
C LYS A 268 -12.03 -3.94 32.44
N VAL A 269 -12.25 -2.70 32.90
CA VAL A 269 -12.91 -2.41 34.16
C VAL A 269 -14.34 -2.95 34.19
N LEU A 270 -15.09 -2.82 33.08
CA LEU A 270 -16.43 -3.40 32.95
C LEU A 270 -16.41 -4.93 32.97
N LEU A 271 -15.42 -5.55 32.33
CA LEU A 271 -15.26 -7.01 32.33
C LEU A 271 -14.78 -7.53 33.69
N GLU A 272 -13.96 -6.77 34.42
CA GLU A 272 -13.54 -7.10 35.79
C GLU A 272 -14.70 -7.04 36.77
N SER A 273 -15.68 -6.14 36.55
CA SER A 273 -16.87 -6.01 37.40
C SER A 273 -17.87 -7.16 37.24
N GLU A 274 -17.74 -7.97 36.18
CA GLU A 274 -18.59 -9.14 35.88
C GLU A 274 -17.88 -10.48 36.11
N ASP A 275 -16.92 -10.57 37.06
CA ASP A 275 -16.07 -11.75 37.32
C ASP A 275 -15.17 -12.21 36.14
N LEU A 276 -15.04 -11.39 35.13
CA LEU A 276 -14.15 -11.62 34.00
C LEU A 276 -12.81 -10.89 34.21
N LYS A 277 -11.96 -11.40 35.10
CA LYS A 277 -10.58 -10.89 35.21
C LYS A 277 -9.84 -11.04 33.89
N THR A 278 -9.81 -9.99 33.12
CA THR A 278 -9.23 -9.98 31.80
C THR A 278 -7.74 -9.78 31.85
N THR A 279 -7.03 -10.44 31.01
CA THR A 279 -5.59 -10.31 31.01
C THR A 279 -4.93 -10.25 29.65
N LYS A 280 -5.59 -10.62 28.57
CA LYS A 280 -4.89 -10.65 27.29
C LYS A 280 -5.80 -10.29 26.12
N ILE A 281 -5.45 -9.19 25.43
CA ILE A 281 -5.99 -8.89 24.12
C ILE A 281 -5.27 -9.79 23.11
N THR A 282 -6.02 -10.58 22.36
CA THR A 282 -5.47 -11.55 21.40
C THR A 282 -5.55 -11.06 19.96
N ASN A 283 -6.55 -10.23 19.65
CA ASN A 283 -6.70 -9.66 18.30
C ASN A 283 -7.49 -8.36 18.35
N ILE A 284 -7.14 -7.42 17.46
CA ILE A 284 -7.90 -6.18 17.20
C ILE A 284 -8.16 -6.14 15.72
N LYS A 285 -9.44 -6.13 15.33
CA LYS A 285 -9.85 -6.05 13.93
C LYS A 285 -10.72 -4.82 13.71
N ARG A 286 -10.30 -3.93 12.82
CA ARG A 286 -11.15 -2.84 12.35
C ARG A 286 -12.27 -3.40 11.50
N ARG A 287 -13.50 -2.95 11.71
CA ARG A 287 -14.66 -3.34 10.93
C ARG A 287 -15.08 -2.28 9.92
N ASP A 288 -15.05 -1.01 10.31
CA ASP A 288 -15.29 0.15 9.46
C ASP A 288 -14.51 1.38 9.98
N GLU A 289 -14.73 2.57 9.42
CA GLU A 289 -14.03 3.80 9.81
C GLU A 289 -14.26 4.20 11.27
N ASN A 290 -15.33 3.73 11.89
CA ASN A 290 -15.78 4.13 13.22
C ASN A 290 -15.91 2.95 14.18
N SER A 291 -15.53 1.73 13.80
CA SER A 291 -15.73 0.55 14.65
C SER A 291 -14.58 -0.45 14.66
N LEU A 292 -14.37 -1.05 15.84
CA LEU A 292 -13.39 -2.11 16.08
C LEU A 292 -14.05 -3.33 16.72
N ALA A 293 -13.50 -4.53 16.42
CA ALA A 293 -13.74 -5.74 17.19
C ALA A 293 -12.44 -6.14 17.91
N VAL A 294 -12.49 -6.29 19.22
CA VAL A 294 -11.34 -6.63 20.08
C VAL A 294 -11.59 -8.00 20.69
N LYS A 295 -10.80 -9.01 20.29
CA LYS A 295 -10.84 -10.33 20.93
C LYS A 295 -9.97 -10.36 22.18
N MET A 296 -10.51 -10.86 23.26
CA MET A 296 -9.87 -10.93 24.58
C MET A 296 -10.03 -12.32 25.17
N VAL A 297 -9.07 -12.72 26.00
CA VAL A 297 -9.13 -13.96 26.79
C VAL A 297 -9.06 -13.60 28.26
N ALA A 298 -10.05 -14.02 29.03
CA ALA A 298 -10.06 -13.89 30.48
C ALA A 298 -9.05 -14.84 31.14
N THR A 299 -8.67 -14.58 32.37
CA THR A 299 -7.82 -15.50 33.20
C THR A 299 -8.44 -16.89 33.37
N SER A 300 -9.76 -16.99 33.27
CA SER A 300 -10.51 -18.25 33.27
C SER A 300 -10.40 -19.04 31.95
N GLY A 301 -9.73 -18.48 30.88
CA GLY A 301 -9.68 -19.07 29.55
C GLY A 301 -10.91 -18.78 28.69
N VAL A 302 -11.89 -18.01 29.18
CA VAL A 302 -13.08 -17.64 28.41
C VAL A 302 -12.71 -16.56 27.40
N GLU A 303 -13.08 -16.80 26.12
CA GLU A 303 -12.92 -15.82 25.04
C GLU A 303 -14.12 -14.87 25.01
N ALA A 304 -13.86 -13.58 24.84
CA ALA A 304 -14.87 -12.55 24.65
C ALA A 304 -14.48 -11.64 23.48
N THR A 305 -15.48 -11.06 22.81
CA THR A 305 -15.26 -10.05 21.79
C THR A 305 -15.94 -8.75 22.21
N ALA A 306 -15.18 -7.69 22.36
CA ALA A 306 -15.71 -6.34 22.56
C ALA A 306 -15.83 -5.65 21.19
N TYR A 307 -17.02 -5.16 20.88
CA TYR A 307 -17.29 -4.32 19.72
C TYR A 307 -17.34 -2.87 20.16
N ILE A 308 -16.49 -2.04 19.61
CA ILE A 308 -16.37 -0.62 19.98
C ILE A 308 -16.75 0.21 18.77
N ARG A 309 -17.69 1.13 18.91
CA ARG A 309 -18.13 2.03 17.83
C ARG A 309 -18.14 3.48 18.30
N ALA A 310 -17.52 4.36 17.48
CA ALA A 310 -17.64 5.80 17.65
C ALA A 310 -18.86 6.32 16.90
N ARG A 311 -19.67 7.16 17.56
CA ARG A 311 -20.77 7.90 16.94
C ARG A 311 -20.65 9.38 17.25
N SER A 312 -21.17 10.23 16.37
CA SER A 312 -21.27 11.67 16.62
C SER A 312 -22.73 12.00 16.94
N ARG A 313 -22.98 12.55 18.12
CA ARG A 313 -24.30 13.04 18.52
C ARG A 313 -24.17 14.50 18.96
N ASN A 314 -24.89 15.41 18.31
CA ASN A 314 -24.85 16.85 18.59
C ASN A 314 -23.44 17.46 18.58
N GLY A 315 -22.55 16.99 17.68
CA GLY A 315 -21.16 17.44 17.61
C GLY A 315 -20.24 16.86 18.68
N VAL A 316 -20.74 16.04 19.59
CA VAL A 316 -19.95 15.32 20.58
C VAL A 316 -19.70 13.90 20.08
N ARG A 317 -18.45 13.44 20.17
CA ARG A 317 -18.07 12.08 19.80
C ARG A 317 -18.29 11.16 20.99
N GLU A 318 -19.24 10.26 20.87
CA GLU A 318 -19.56 9.24 21.88
C GLU A 318 -19.01 7.88 21.43
N LEU A 319 -18.59 7.07 22.38
CA LEU A 319 -18.13 5.70 22.15
C LEU A 319 -19.09 4.73 22.83
N GLY A 320 -19.61 3.80 22.04
CA GLY A 320 -20.39 2.68 22.55
C GLY A 320 -19.55 1.41 22.55
N VAL A 321 -19.71 0.58 23.56
CA VAL A 321 -19.03 -0.72 23.68
C VAL A 321 -20.08 -1.79 23.95
N ILE A 322 -20.06 -2.84 23.10
CA ILE A 322 -20.86 -4.05 23.32
C ILE A 322 -19.89 -5.20 23.56
N VAL A 323 -20.04 -5.92 24.63
CA VAL A 323 -19.26 -7.13 24.90
C VAL A 323 -20.13 -8.35 24.67
N SER A 324 -19.69 -9.22 23.74
CA SER A 324 -20.30 -10.53 23.56
C SER A 324 -19.41 -11.62 24.13
N ASN A 325 -19.97 -12.48 24.93
CA ASN A 325 -19.33 -13.69 25.41
C ASN A 325 -19.64 -14.82 24.41
N ALA A 326 -18.62 -15.44 23.83
CA ALA A 326 -18.75 -16.48 22.81
C ALA A 326 -19.65 -17.66 23.22
N SER A 327 -19.87 -17.87 24.54
CA SER A 327 -20.75 -18.91 25.05
C SER A 327 -22.26 -18.57 25.02
N LYS A 328 -22.63 -17.28 24.80
CA LYS A 328 -24.05 -16.85 24.90
C LYS A 328 -24.62 -16.22 23.64
N LEU A 329 -23.82 -15.63 22.75
CA LEU A 329 -24.33 -14.81 21.62
C LEU A 329 -23.71 -15.14 20.26
N GLY A 330 -22.69 -15.98 20.17
CA GLY A 330 -21.94 -16.13 18.91
C GLY A 330 -21.24 -14.85 18.48
N ASP A 331 -20.39 -14.90 17.47
CA ASP A 331 -19.85 -13.69 16.85
C ASP A 331 -21.01 -12.98 16.11
N LEU A 332 -21.38 -11.76 16.55
CA LEU A 332 -22.32 -10.92 15.82
C LEU A 332 -21.83 -10.72 14.39
N SER A 333 -22.68 -10.96 13.42
CA SER A 333 -22.39 -10.55 12.03
C SER A 333 -22.25 -9.03 11.97
N TYR A 334 -21.63 -8.53 10.89
CA TYR A 334 -21.45 -7.07 10.72
C TYR A 334 -22.80 -6.35 10.69
N ASP A 335 -23.83 -6.96 10.04
CA ASP A 335 -25.16 -6.38 9.93
C ASP A 335 -25.90 -6.38 11.29
N GLU A 336 -25.80 -7.44 12.07
CA GLU A 336 -26.31 -7.48 13.44
C GLU A 336 -25.62 -6.47 14.36
N PHE A 337 -24.30 -6.27 14.18
CA PHE A 337 -23.54 -5.28 14.93
C PHE A 337 -23.97 -3.85 14.59
N ILE A 338 -24.12 -3.49 13.29
CA ILE A 338 -24.52 -2.13 12.89
C ILE A 338 -25.94 -1.80 13.33
N ASN A 339 -26.84 -2.78 13.27
CA ASN A 339 -28.27 -2.60 13.57
C ASN A 339 -28.62 -2.94 15.02
N HIS A 340 -27.64 -3.17 15.89
CA HIS A 340 -27.89 -3.51 17.28
C HIS A 340 -28.60 -2.36 18.01
N GLU A 341 -29.66 -2.66 18.77
CA GLU A 341 -30.50 -1.69 19.48
C GLU A 341 -29.70 -0.70 20.35
N PHE A 342 -28.57 -1.14 20.86
CA PHE A 342 -27.65 -0.30 21.65
C PHE A 342 -27.16 0.94 20.87
N TRP A 343 -27.13 0.92 19.52
CA TRP A 343 -26.68 2.04 18.70
C TRP A 343 -27.81 2.99 18.30
N THR A 344 -29.08 2.59 18.50
CA THR A 344 -30.28 3.30 18.02
C THR A 344 -30.89 4.24 19.06
N HIS A 345 -30.41 4.21 20.32
CA HIS A 345 -30.93 5.04 21.43
C HIS A 345 -29.92 6.13 21.89
#